data_73b1e6e3afa0c6260ba174a777d44fbc
#
_entry.id   73b1e6e3afa0c6260ba174a777d44fbc
#
_cell.length_a   1.000
_cell.length_b   1.000
_cell.length_c   1.000
_cell.angle_alpha   90.00
_cell.angle_beta   90.00
_cell.angle_gamma   90.00
#
_symmetry.space_group_name_H-M   'P 1'
#
loop_
_entity.id
_entity.type
_entity.pdbx_description
1 polymer ?
#
loop_
_entity_poly.entity_id
_entity_poly.type
_entity_poly.pdbx_seq_one_letter_code
_entity_poly.pdbx_strand_id
1 'polypeptide(L)'
;MEPDEYTNLSVAPKGFVFGEREELFRWEGSEKTCTAVSAPSSSSLQEEDKILFGLRPCDTYGLAYMDRFFLGEHHDINYHLRRQHVFIVAVNCLNAGPECYCASMGTGPFAEIIAHTEYGMQAGK
;
A
#
# COMPACT_ATOMS: atom_id res chain seq x y z
N MET A 1 14.91 18.33 -12.11
CA MET A 1 15.05 16.86 -12.25
C MET A 1 14.43 16.51 -13.59
N GLU A 2 15.24 16.12 -14.53
CA GLU A 2 14.76 15.65 -15.84
C GLU A 2 13.96 14.34 -15.62
N PRO A 3 12.83 14.13 -16.29
CA PRO A 3 12.03 12.90 -16.15
C PRO A 3 12.83 11.62 -16.43
N ASP A 4 13.90 11.73 -17.17
CA ASP A 4 14.77 10.63 -17.59
C ASP A 4 15.75 10.17 -16.51
N GLU A 5 16.00 10.99 -15.48
CA GLU A 5 16.90 10.66 -14.37
C GLU A 5 16.23 9.88 -13.23
N TYR A 6 14.91 9.81 -13.24
CA TYR A 6 14.19 9.12 -12.18
C TYR A 6 14.23 7.61 -12.38
N THR A 7 15.14 6.93 -11.73
CA THR A 7 15.31 5.48 -11.91
C THR A 7 14.62 4.63 -10.85
N ASN A 8 14.71 4.95 -9.57
CA ASN A 8 14.06 4.17 -8.52
C ASN A 8 13.66 5.04 -7.33
N LEU A 9 12.59 4.64 -6.62
CA LEU A 9 12.25 5.23 -5.34
C LEU A 9 13.28 4.83 -4.29
N SER A 10 13.74 5.80 -3.50
CA SER A 10 14.61 5.54 -2.34
C SER A 10 13.85 4.94 -1.16
N VAL A 11 12.53 5.12 -1.12
CA VAL A 11 11.65 4.62 -0.06
C VAL A 11 10.47 3.89 -0.68
N ALA A 12 10.22 2.67 -0.22
CA ALA A 12 9.09 1.88 -0.72
C ALA A 12 7.75 2.50 -0.31
N PRO A 13 6.74 2.54 -1.19
CA PRO A 13 5.44 3.17 -0.93
C PRO A 13 4.62 2.47 0.16
N LYS A 14 4.95 1.24 0.51
CA LYS A 14 4.30 0.47 1.57
C LYS A 14 4.25 1.19 2.93
N GLY A 15 5.21 2.06 3.24
CA GLY A 15 5.24 2.84 4.48
C GLY A 15 4.06 3.79 4.65
N PHE A 16 3.32 4.09 3.56
CA PHE A 16 2.12 4.93 3.61
C PHE A 16 0.85 4.15 3.98
N VAL A 17 0.86 2.83 3.83
CA VAL A 17 -0.26 1.94 4.14
C VAL A 17 -0.01 1.06 5.37
N PHE A 18 1.27 0.91 5.78
CA PHE A 18 1.64 0.27 7.03
C PHE A 18 2.18 1.28 8.02
N GLY A 19 1.72 1.22 9.26
CA GLY A 19 2.33 1.94 10.36
C GLY A 19 3.63 1.29 10.82
N GLU A 20 4.60 2.11 11.24
CA GLU A 20 5.84 1.60 11.86
C GLU A 20 5.57 0.84 13.15
N ARG A 21 4.51 1.21 13.84
CA ARG A 21 4.06 0.56 15.08
C ARG A 21 2.53 0.66 15.15
N GLU A 22 1.90 -0.46 15.45
CA GLU A 22 0.45 -0.57 15.58
C GLU A 22 0.08 -1.29 16.86
N GLU A 23 -0.95 -0.80 17.55
CA GLU A 23 -1.59 -1.54 18.62
C GLU A 23 -2.61 -2.49 17.99
N LEU A 24 -2.35 -3.78 18.03
CA LEU A 24 -3.26 -4.79 17.48
C LEU A 24 -4.35 -5.14 18.48
N PHE A 25 -4.00 -5.24 19.75
CA PHE A 25 -4.95 -5.46 20.84
C PHE A 25 -4.29 -5.09 22.17
N ARG A 26 -5.11 -4.80 23.14
CA ARG A 26 -4.70 -4.54 24.51
C ARG A 26 -5.35 -5.56 25.43
N TRP A 27 -4.61 -6.07 26.38
CA TRP A 27 -5.17 -6.93 27.42
C TRP A 27 -4.92 -6.34 28.80
N GLU A 28 -5.85 -6.61 29.70
CA GLU A 28 -5.71 -6.34 31.12
C GLU A 28 -5.92 -7.65 31.87
N GLY A 29 -5.09 -7.91 32.89
CA GLY A 29 -5.22 -9.11 33.68
C GLY A 29 -4.05 -9.37 34.62
N SER A 30 -4.24 -10.38 35.49
CA SER A 30 -3.19 -10.93 36.32
C SER A 30 -2.71 -12.25 35.74
N GLU A 31 -1.67 -12.86 36.34
CA GLU A 31 -1.07 -14.14 35.90
C GLU A 31 -2.08 -15.28 35.65
N LYS A 32 -3.30 -15.18 36.15
CA LYS A 32 -4.32 -16.24 36.04
C LYS A 32 -5.54 -15.87 35.20
N THR A 33 -5.74 -14.59 34.90
CA THR A 33 -6.88 -14.12 34.08
C THR A 33 -6.43 -13.02 33.15
N CYS A 34 -6.48 -13.27 31.85
CA CYS A 34 -6.19 -12.30 30.81
C CYS A 34 -7.47 -12.03 30.02
N THR A 35 -7.90 -10.78 29.99
CA THR A 35 -9.07 -10.37 29.22
C THR A 35 -8.63 -9.36 28.16
N ALA A 36 -8.99 -9.62 26.91
CA ALA A 36 -8.78 -8.65 25.84
C ALA A 36 -9.74 -7.47 26.05
N VAL A 37 -9.21 -6.26 26.21
CA VAL A 37 -9.98 -5.06 26.57
C VAL A 37 -10.43 -4.28 25.36
N SER A 38 -9.67 -4.27 24.30
CA SER A 38 -10.08 -3.67 23.01
C SER A 38 -9.21 -4.12 21.86
N ALA A 39 -9.81 -4.28 20.69
CA ALA A 39 -9.11 -4.05 19.43
C ALA A 39 -8.98 -2.53 19.21
N PRO A 40 -7.95 -2.05 18.51
CA PRO A 40 -7.85 -0.64 18.18
C PRO A 40 -9.14 -0.22 17.49
N SER A 41 -9.83 0.73 18.11
CA SER A 41 -11.02 1.29 17.49
C SER A 41 -10.58 2.15 16.31
N SER A 42 -11.29 2.05 15.22
CA SER A 42 -11.13 2.91 14.03
C SER A 42 -11.12 4.42 14.36
N SER A 43 -11.60 4.79 15.53
CA SER A 43 -11.62 6.17 16.02
C SER A 43 -10.24 6.73 16.43
N SER A 44 -9.22 5.89 16.60
CA SER A 44 -7.86 6.35 16.95
C SER A 44 -6.99 6.62 15.72
N LEU A 45 -7.39 6.13 14.55
CA LEU A 45 -6.70 6.37 13.29
C LEU A 45 -7.40 7.53 12.56
N GLN A 46 -7.04 8.77 12.90
CA GLN A 46 -7.37 9.92 12.05
C GLN A 46 -6.43 9.87 10.85
N GLU A 47 -6.83 9.13 9.82
CA GLU A 47 -6.09 9.08 8.57
C GLU A 47 -6.49 10.26 7.69
N GLU A 48 -5.50 11.03 7.27
CA GLU A 48 -5.67 12.09 6.28
C GLU A 48 -5.60 11.48 4.88
N ASP A 49 -6.34 12.03 3.93
CA ASP A 49 -6.26 11.63 2.53
C ASP A 49 -4.86 11.95 1.98
N LYS A 50 -4.22 10.96 1.38
CA LYS A 50 -2.86 11.02 0.85
C LYS A 50 -2.87 10.76 -0.65
N ILE A 51 -2.11 11.54 -1.38
CA ILE A 51 -1.88 11.30 -2.81
C ILE A 51 -0.43 10.85 -2.98
N LEU A 52 -0.25 9.62 -3.44
CA LEU A 52 1.06 9.10 -3.85
C LEU A 52 1.23 9.35 -5.34
N PHE A 53 1.96 10.40 -5.66
CA PHE A 53 2.22 10.79 -7.04
C PHE A 53 3.55 10.25 -7.54
N GLY A 54 3.56 9.75 -8.79
CA GLY A 54 4.78 9.34 -9.46
C GLY A 54 5.23 7.91 -9.16
N LEU A 55 4.34 7.06 -8.64
CA LEU A 55 4.66 5.66 -8.42
C LEU A 55 4.93 4.94 -9.73
N ARG A 56 5.95 4.10 -9.74
CA ARG A 56 6.22 3.25 -10.89
C ARG A 56 5.29 2.05 -10.94
N PRO A 57 5.11 1.44 -12.11
CA PRO A 57 4.26 0.27 -12.26
C PRO A 57 4.61 -0.86 -11.28
N CYS A 58 5.90 -1.17 -11.09
CA CYS A 58 6.33 -2.20 -10.15
C CYS A 58 5.93 -1.90 -8.69
N ASP A 59 5.98 -0.64 -8.26
CA ASP A 59 5.56 -0.23 -6.92
C ASP A 59 4.03 -0.31 -6.78
N THR A 60 3.32 0.09 -7.82
CA THR A 60 1.85 -0.01 -7.89
C THR A 60 1.40 -1.46 -7.83
N TYR A 61 2.09 -2.35 -8.54
CA TYR A 61 1.85 -3.79 -8.47
C TYR A 61 2.13 -4.35 -7.08
N GLY A 62 3.20 -3.87 -6.43
CA GLY A 62 3.51 -4.25 -5.05
C GLY A 62 2.37 -3.90 -4.09
N LEU A 63 1.81 -2.70 -4.21
CA LEU A 63 0.65 -2.29 -3.41
C LEU A 63 -0.61 -3.11 -3.76
N ALA A 64 -0.88 -3.37 -5.03
CA ALA A 64 -2.01 -4.20 -5.45
C ALA A 64 -1.90 -5.65 -4.94
N TYR A 65 -0.67 -6.18 -4.86
CA TYR A 65 -0.43 -7.49 -4.27
C TYR A 65 -0.74 -7.50 -2.76
N MET A 66 -0.38 -6.42 -2.07
CA MET A 66 -0.71 -6.24 -0.65
C MET A 66 -2.22 -6.07 -0.44
N ASP A 67 -2.90 -5.29 -1.29
CA ASP A 67 -4.35 -5.15 -1.29
C ASP A 67 -5.02 -6.53 -1.40
N ARG A 68 -4.55 -7.36 -2.34
CA ARG A 68 -5.10 -8.70 -2.54
C ARG A 68 -4.94 -9.59 -1.30
N PHE A 69 -3.86 -9.44 -0.56
CA PHE A 69 -3.61 -10.22 0.66
C PHE A 69 -4.39 -9.67 1.86
N PHE A 70 -4.27 -8.38 2.13
CA PHE A 70 -4.80 -7.77 3.35
C PHE A 70 -6.27 -7.34 3.28
N LEU A 71 -6.83 -7.20 2.08
CA LEU A 71 -8.26 -6.91 1.88
C LEU A 71 -9.05 -8.16 1.45
N GLY A 72 -8.36 -9.29 1.26
CA GLY A 72 -8.94 -10.56 0.89
C GLY A 72 -9.51 -11.35 2.09
N GLU A 73 -9.31 -12.66 2.06
CA GLU A 73 -9.85 -13.60 3.07
C GLU A 73 -9.39 -13.27 4.50
N HIS A 74 -8.17 -12.74 4.65
CA HIS A 74 -7.58 -12.32 5.92
C HIS A 74 -7.63 -10.80 6.06
N HIS A 75 -8.84 -10.27 6.14
CA HIS A 75 -9.08 -8.83 6.17
C HIS A 75 -8.41 -8.14 7.36
N ASP A 76 -7.41 -7.31 7.08
CA ASP A 76 -6.74 -6.46 8.06
C ASP A 76 -7.42 -5.09 8.12
N ILE A 77 -8.06 -4.80 9.26
CA ILE A 77 -8.80 -3.55 9.47
C ILE A 77 -7.88 -2.33 9.44
N ASN A 78 -6.67 -2.43 10.01
CA ASN A 78 -5.75 -1.29 10.07
C ASN A 78 -5.22 -0.95 8.67
N TYR A 79 -4.88 -1.98 7.90
CA TYR A 79 -4.51 -1.82 6.50
C TYR A 79 -5.65 -1.19 5.69
N HIS A 80 -6.86 -1.73 5.83
CA HIS A 80 -8.05 -1.22 5.14
C HIS A 80 -8.28 0.26 5.41
N LEU A 81 -8.30 0.66 6.68
CA LEU A 81 -8.54 2.05 7.09
C LEU A 81 -7.51 3.02 6.53
N ARG A 82 -6.24 2.63 6.44
CA ARG A 82 -5.21 3.48 5.82
C ARG A 82 -5.31 3.47 4.30
N ARG A 83 -5.54 2.31 3.72
CA ARG A 83 -5.53 2.13 2.26
C ARG A 83 -6.63 2.92 1.56
N GLN A 84 -7.81 3.04 2.17
CA GLN A 84 -8.92 3.81 1.61
C GLN A 84 -8.63 5.31 1.49
N HIS A 85 -7.70 5.83 2.28
CA HIS A 85 -7.26 7.23 2.25
C HIS A 85 -6.05 7.47 1.35
N VAL A 86 -5.60 6.46 0.59
CA VAL A 86 -4.44 6.58 -0.29
C VAL A 86 -4.88 6.54 -1.75
N PHE A 87 -4.74 7.67 -2.43
CA PHE A 87 -4.91 7.79 -3.87
C PHE A 87 -3.55 7.67 -4.58
N ILE A 88 -3.49 6.88 -5.65
CA ILE A 88 -2.24 6.60 -6.36
C ILE A 88 -2.30 7.17 -7.77
N VAL A 89 -1.29 7.95 -8.12
CA VAL A 89 -1.03 8.42 -9.49
C VAL A 89 0.25 7.76 -9.97
N ALA A 90 0.11 6.72 -10.78
CA ALA A 90 1.25 6.01 -11.35
C ALA A 90 1.78 6.72 -12.60
N VAL A 91 3.09 6.60 -12.83
CA VAL A 91 3.76 7.07 -14.05
C VAL A 91 4.47 5.91 -14.73
N ASN A 92 4.37 5.83 -16.05
CA ASN A 92 5.06 4.80 -16.81
C ASN A 92 6.58 4.95 -16.70
N CYS A 93 7.26 3.82 -16.63
CA CYS A 93 8.71 3.78 -16.56
C CYS A 93 9.27 3.81 -17.98
N LEU A 94 9.85 4.94 -18.38
CA LEU A 94 10.47 5.11 -19.70
C LEU A 94 11.89 4.56 -19.73
N ASN A 95 12.62 4.65 -18.61
CA ASN A 95 13.97 4.18 -18.47
C ASN A 95 14.08 3.17 -17.32
N ALA A 96 14.33 1.91 -17.66
CA ALA A 96 14.57 0.86 -16.68
C ALA A 96 16.02 0.90 -16.21
N GLY A 97 16.26 0.79 -14.91
CA GLY A 97 17.60 0.61 -14.37
C GLY A 97 18.16 -0.79 -14.69
N PRO A 98 19.49 -0.98 -14.56
CA PRO A 98 20.15 -2.25 -14.92
C PRO A 98 19.66 -3.44 -14.08
N GLU A 99 19.10 -3.18 -12.91
CA GLU A 99 18.62 -4.21 -11.97
C GLU A 99 17.11 -4.44 -12.04
N CYS A 100 16.43 -3.77 -12.99
CA CYS A 100 14.99 -3.89 -13.15
C CYS A 100 14.63 -5.22 -13.83
N TYR A 101 13.69 -5.93 -13.24
CA TYR A 101 13.16 -7.21 -13.76
C TYR A 101 11.64 -7.24 -13.87
N CYS A 102 10.99 -6.09 -13.73
CA CYS A 102 9.53 -5.97 -13.77
C CYS A 102 8.91 -6.49 -15.09
N ALA A 103 9.59 -6.31 -16.22
CA ALA A 103 9.14 -6.86 -17.50
C ALA A 103 9.07 -8.40 -17.49
N SER A 104 10.05 -9.06 -16.87
CA SER A 104 10.07 -10.52 -16.73
C SER A 104 8.98 -11.03 -15.77
N MET A 105 8.57 -10.20 -14.81
CA MET A 105 7.52 -10.52 -13.85
C MET A 105 6.11 -10.11 -14.35
N GLY A 106 6.01 -9.45 -15.51
CA GLY A 106 4.75 -8.91 -15.99
C GLY A 106 4.18 -7.77 -15.14
N THR A 107 5.03 -7.04 -14.41
CA THR A 107 4.63 -5.96 -13.48
C THR A 107 5.08 -4.57 -13.93
N GLY A 108 5.46 -4.43 -15.18
CA GLY A 108 5.93 -3.21 -15.81
C GLY A 108 6.53 -3.48 -17.19
N PRO A 109 7.10 -2.46 -17.82
CA PRO A 109 7.36 -1.08 -17.39
C PRO A 109 6.17 -0.12 -17.48
N PHE A 110 5.07 -0.56 -18.08
CA PHE A 110 3.86 0.25 -18.22
C PHE A 110 2.83 -0.18 -17.17
N ALA A 111 2.15 0.80 -16.58
CA ALA A 111 1.01 0.54 -15.71
C ALA A 111 -0.17 0.10 -16.60
N GLU A 112 -0.37 -1.19 -16.75
CA GLU A 112 -1.65 -1.72 -17.20
C GLU A 112 -2.66 -1.55 -16.07
N ILE A 113 -3.96 -1.44 -16.43
CA ILE A 113 -5.01 -1.21 -15.44
C ILE A 113 -5.02 -2.35 -14.43
N ILE A 114 -4.49 -2.09 -13.25
CA ILE A 114 -4.70 -2.95 -12.10
C ILE A 114 -6.01 -2.48 -11.47
N ALA A 115 -7.11 -2.89 -12.10
CA ALA A 115 -8.43 -2.61 -11.57
C ALA A 115 -8.70 -3.52 -10.38
N HIS A 116 -8.39 -3.06 -9.18
CA HIS A 116 -9.11 -3.52 -8.00
C HIS A 116 -10.36 -2.65 -7.86
N THR A 117 -11.47 -3.21 -8.30
CA THR A 117 -12.75 -2.55 -8.55
C THR A 117 -13.50 -2.09 -7.31
N GLU A 118 -13.02 -2.33 -6.12
CA GLU A 118 -13.68 -1.87 -4.89
C GLU A 118 -13.01 -0.67 -4.21
N TYR A 119 -11.75 -0.36 -4.52
CA TYR A 119 -10.99 0.68 -3.82
C TYR A 119 -10.26 1.67 -4.74
N GLY A 120 -10.77 1.93 -5.93
CA GLY A 120 -10.50 3.19 -6.62
C GLY A 120 -9.20 3.33 -7.37
N MET A 121 -8.55 2.27 -7.84
CA MET A 121 -7.53 2.43 -8.87
C MET A 121 -8.19 2.45 -10.25
N GLN A 122 -8.51 3.62 -10.74
CA GLN A 122 -8.87 3.85 -12.14
C GLN A 122 -7.61 4.28 -12.88
N ALA A 123 -7.17 3.48 -13.85
CA ALA A 123 -6.20 3.95 -14.81
C ALA A 123 -6.92 4.83 -15.84
N GLY A 124 -6.51 6.07 -15.91
CA GLY A 124 -6.87 6.93 -17.04
C GLY A 124 -6.18 6.43 -18.32
N LYS A 125 -6.93 6.41 -19.41
CA LYS A 125 -6.40 6.20 -20.77
C LYS A 125 -5.52 7.37 -21.20
#